data_cd857bfb10ebec8aeeaa335481de38c3
#
_entry.id   cd857bfb10ebec8aeeaa335481de38c3
#
_cell.length_a   1.000
_cell.length_b   1.000
_cell.length_c   1.000
_cell.angle_alpha   90.00
_cell.angle_beta   90.00
_cell.angle_gamma   90.00
#
_symmetry.space_group_name_H-M   'P 1'
#
loop_
_entity.id
_entity.type
_entity.pdbx_description
1 polymer ?
#
loop_
_entity_poly.entity_id
_entity_poly.type
_entity_poly.pdbx_seq_one_letter_code
_entity_poly.pdbx_strand_id
1 'polypeptide(L)'
;MELAEKRYAQWLAQQGLEPELRQELDAMHSDAEKVTDAFYRDLEFGTAGLRGVLGAGTNRMNIYVIRRATQAVAQYLNETELPKTVAIGHDSRIKSDVFAREAAAVFAANGITAYLYPRLEPVPALSFAVRHLHCGLGVCVTASHNPAEYNGYKVYGSDGCQMTPEAAKRVVALLERMDYFTSAKTTDFDAALAAGSIRYIPDEVLDAFVDAVYAQRVGSGEGIENLKLVYTPLNGAGLECVKKLTQKLGIRNMTIVKEQEHPDGHFPTCPYPNPEIRQAMQKGIDLCEQVHPDLLLATDPDADRVGVAVKNGDDYLLLTGNEMGVLLLDYICKTRAARGEDLTNKVAVTTIVSSAMVDALADEYGFELRRCLTGFKYIGDIITSLSDAGEVDRFIFGFEESYGYLAGDHVRDKDAVSTSLLICQMAQYYKLQGKNLADAMHDLYEKYGYYHNKTISLSYPGAEGAVKMAGIMAGLRENPPVELAGSKIEAVVDYNTCVNGLPKANVIEFDLEGGNKGIVRPSGTEPKIKLYIFAKGADAAEADAALDAIEESGRKLLA
;
A
#
# COMPACT_ATOMS: atom_id res chain seq x y z
N MET A 1 -16.11 -9.04 28.16
CA MET A 1 -15.63 -10.20 28.95
C MET A 1 -16.45 -11.48 28.63
N GLU A 2 -17.73 -11.58 28.98
CA GLU A 2 -18.55 -12.79 28.79
C GLU A 2 -18.53 -13.38 27.35
N LEU A 3 -18.58 -12.54 26.30
CA LEU A 3 -18.49 -13.00 24.91
C LEU A 3 -17.10 -13.57 24.55
N ALA A 4 -16.03 -12.92 25.02
CA ALA A 4 -14.67 -13.37 24.79
C ALA A 4 -14.40 -14.72 25.47
N GLU A 5 -14.84 -14.88 26.72
CA GLU A 5 -14.73 -16.12 27.47
C GLU A 5 -15.50 -17.28 26.82
N LYS A 6 -16.71 -17.00 26.31
CA LYS A 6 -17.51 -18.00 25.58
C LYS A 6 -16.81 -18.45 24.31
N ARG A 7 -16.27 -17.54 23.50
CA ARG A 7 -15.54 -17.85 22.27
C ARG A 7 -14.26 -18.62 22.58
N TYR A 8 -13.51 -18.20 23.59
CA TYR A 8 -12.32 -18.90 24.05
C TYR A 8 -12.63 -20.35 24.47
N ALA A 9 -13.69 -20.56 25.27
CA ALA A 9 -14.12 -21.90 25.67
C ALA A 9 -14.52 -22.79 24.46
N GLN A 10 -15.15 -22.21 23.44
CA GLN A 10 -15.46 -22.91 22.18
C GLN A 10 -14.19 -23.37 21.46
N TRP A 11 -13.18 -22.52 21.38
CA TRP A 11 -11.90 -22.84 20.77
C TRP A 11 -11.14 -23.89 21.55
N LEU A 12 -11.11 -23.81 22.88
CA LEU A 12 -10.51 -24.83 23.76
C LEU A 12 -11.17 -26.21 23.59
N ALA A 13 -12.50 -26.23 23.41
CA ALA A 13 -13.25 -27.48 23.22
C ALA A 13 -13.03 -28.11 21.85
N GLN A 14 -12.49 -27.38 20.88
CA GLN A 14 -12.28 -27.88 19.53
C GLN A 14 -11.18 -28.94 19.50
N GLN A 15 -11.50 -30.11 18.94
CA GLN A 15 -10.51 -31.15 18.70
C GLN A 15 -9.78 -30.94 17.38
N GLY A 16 -8.52 -31.37 17.31
CA GLY A 16 -7.73 -31.33 16.07
C GLY A 16 -7.28 -29.92 15.67
N LEU A 17 -7.22 -28.98 16.63
CA LEU A 17 -6.58 -27.70 16.39
C LEU A 17 -5.11 -27.88 16.05
N GLU A 18 -4.59 -26.96 15.22
CA GLU A 18 -3.15 -26.85 14.95
C GLU A 18 -2.36 -26.80 16.27
N PRO A 19 -1.28 -27.61 16.44
CA PRO A 19 -0.62 -27.76 17.73
C PRO A 19 -0.13 -26.45 18.35
N GLU A 20 0.39 -25.53 17.53
CA GLU A 20 0.86 -24.22 17.98
C GLU A 20 -0.29 -23.37 18.56
N LEU A 21 -1.45 -23.36 17.88
CA LEU A 21 -2.63 -22.62 18.34
C LEU A 21 -3.21 -23.22 19.61
N ARG A 22 -3.15 -24.56 19.76
CA ARG A 22 -3.54 -25.25 21.00
C ARG A 22 -2.65 -24.84 22.15
N GLN A 23 -1.32 -24.84 21.95
CA GLN A 23 -0.37 -24.44 22.97
C GLN A 23 -0.56 -22.96 23.39
N GLU A 24 -0.84 -22.09 22.43
CA GLU A 24 -1.12 -20.68 22.69
C GLU A 24 -2.42 -20.49 23.49
N LEU A 25 -3.50 -21.21 23.15
CA LEU A 25 -4.74 -21.20 23.93
C LEU A 25 -4.51 -21.67 25.37
N ASP A 26 -3.78 -22.76 25.55
CA ASP A 26 -3.49 -23.29 26.89
C ASP A 26 -2.66 -22.27 27.72
N ALA A 27 -1.71 -21.57 27.07
CA ALA A 27 -0.87 -20.56 27.72
C ALA A 27 -1.64 -19.30 28.15
N MET A 28 -2.73 -18.91 27.44
CA MET A 28 -3.52 -17.74 27.80
C MET A 28 -4.63 -18.02 28.84
N HIS A 29 -4.80 -19.28 29.28
CA HIS A 29 -5.88 -19.70 30.17
C HIS A 29 -5.99 -18.89 31.47
N SER A 30 -4.87 -18.45 32.05
CA SER A 30 -4.82 -17.65 33.27
C SER A 30 -4.72 -16.14 33.04
N ASP A 31 -4.80 -15.69 31.78
CA ASP A 31 -4.61 -14.29 31.38
C ASP A 31 -5.88 -13.77 30.70
N ALA A 32 -6.78 -13.20 31.55
CA ALA A 32 -8.06 -12.69 31.08
C ALA A 32 -7.93 -11.53 30.08
N GLU A 33 -6.83 -10.78 30.14
CA GLU A 33 -6.55 -9.67 29.23
C GLU A 33 -6.22 -10.19 27.84
N LYS A 34 -5.34 -11.18 27.72
CA LYS A 34 -5.02 -11.87 26.47
C LYS A 34 -6.22 -12.58 25.88
N VAL A 35 -7.02 -13.27 26.70
CA VAL A 35 -8.26 -13.90 26.25
C VAL A 35 -9.22 -12.84 25.69
N THR A 36 -9.39 -11.74 26.38
CA THR A 36 -10.24 -10.65 25.92
C THR A 36 -9.76 -10.10 24.59
N ASP A 37 -8.48 -9.77 24.47
CA ASP A 37 -7.89 -9.21 23.25
C ASP A 37 -7.98 -10.15 22.05
N ALA A 38 -7.80 -11.46 22.25
CA ALA A 38 -7.88 -12.47 21.19
C ALA A 38 -9.32 -12.77 20.75
N PHE A 39 -10.36 -12.53 21.61
CA PHE A 39 -11.71 -13.06 21.39
C PHE A 39 -12.85 -12.02 21.51
N TYR A 40 -12.60 -10.74 21.85
CA TYR A 40 -13.67 -9.75 22.07
C TYR A 40 -14.50 -9.47 20.81
N ARG A 41 -13.95 -9.68 19.63
CA ARG A 41 -14.60 -9.53 18.33
C ARG A 41 -14.06 -10.54 17.31
N ASP A 42 -14.69 -10.61 16.17
CA ASP A 42 -14.11 -11.24 14.98
C ASP A 42 -13.14 -10.28 14.31
N LEU A 43 -12.10 -10.82 13.67
CA LEU A 43 -11.23 -10.02 12.82
C LEU A 43 -12.07 -9.46 11.67
N GLU A 44 -12.08 -8.14 11.55
CA GLU A 44 -12.91 -7.44 10.59
C GLU A 44 -12.40 -7.64 9.16
N PHE A 45 -13.30 -8.08 8.28
CA PHE A 45 -13.06 -8.04 6.85
C PHE A 45 -13.32 -6.61 6.38
N GLY A 46 -12.26 -5.81 6.26
CA GLY A 46 -12.32 -4.41 5.86
C GLY A 46 -12.74 -4.24 4.39
N THR A 47 -12.38 -3.12 3.82
CA THR A 47 -12.79 -2.78 2.44
C THR A 47 -12.22 -3.69 1.35
N ALA A 48 -11.17 -4.45 1.64
CA ALA A 48 -10.51 -5.32 0.67
C ALA A 48 -9.83 -6.55 1.29
N GLY A 49 -10.23 -6.99 2.49
CA GLY A 49 -9.67 -8.18 3.12
C GLY A 49 -9.42 -8.04 4.62
N LEU A 50 -8.62 -8.95 5.17
CA LEU A 50 -8.29 -9.05 6.60
C LEU A 50 -6.89 -8.51 6.87
N ARG A 51 -6.67 -7.98 8.09
CA ARG A 51 -5.34 -7.71 8.63
C ARG A 51 -5.38 -7.81 10.15
N GLY A 52 -4.44 -8.52 10.75
CA GLY A 52 -4.38 -8.70 12.19
C GLY A 52 -3.09 -9.36 12.66
N VAL A 53 -2.94 -9.44 13.96
CA VAL A 53 -1.84 -10.16 14.62
C VAL A 53 -2.02 -11.67 14.43
N LEU A 54 -0.94 -12.40 14.20
CA LEU A 54 -0.91 -13.86 14.16
C LEU A 54 -1.28 -14.45 15.52
N GLY A 55 -1.95 -15.58 15.56
CA GLY A 55 -2.21 -16.33 16.78
C GLY A 55 -3.60 -16.96 16.90
N ALA A 56 -3.87 -17.53 18.05
CA ALA A 56 -5.13 -18.18 18.39
C ALA A 56 -6.21 -17.16 18.73
N GLY A 57 -7.39 -17.28 18.12
CA GLY A 57 -8.53 -16.42 18.43
C GLY A 57 -9.30 -15.95 17.20
N THR A 58 -10.46 -15.37 17.47
CA THR A 58 -11.34 -14.80 16.42
C THR A 58 -10.87 -13.44 15.92
N ASN A 59 -10.11 -12.70 16.76
CA ASN A 59 -9.48 -11.42 16.43
C ASN A 59 -7.98 -11.59 16.09
N ARG A 60 -7.62 -12.71 15.49
CA ARG A 60 -6.25 -13.08 15.11
C ARG A 60 -6.21 -13.66 13.71
N MET A 61 -5.04 -13.57 13.06
CA MET A 61 -4.77 -14.27 11.81
C MET A 61 -4.30 -15.69 12.09
N ASN A 62 -5.03 -16.66 11.60
CA ASN A 62 -4.72 -18.09 11.69
C ASN A 62 -5.43 -18.88 10.58
N ILE A 63 -5.13 -20.16 10.44
CA ILE A 63 -5.67 -20.99 9.35
C ILE A 63 -7.20 -21.07 9.35
N TYR A 64 -7.85 -21.03 10.51
CA TYR A 64 -9.32 -21.11 10.62
C TYR A 64 -9.98 -19.82 10.14
N VAL A 65 -9.39 -18.67 10.46
CA VAL A 65 -9.84 -17.36 9.97
C VAL A 65 -9.62 -17.27 8.46
N ILE A 66 -8.48 -17.73 7.94
CA ILE A 66 -8.19 -17.77 6.50
C ILE A 66 -9.18 -18.68 5.77
N ARG A 67 -9.40 -19.91 6.25
CA ARG A 67 -10.35 -20.86 5.65
C ARG A 67 -11.76 -20.28 5.60
N ARG A 68 -12.22 -19.69 6.71
CA ARG A 68 -13.54 -19.06 6.82
C ARG A 68 -13.69 -17.89 5.84
N ALA A 69 -12.70 -17.00 5.77
CA ALA A 69 -12.70 -15.88 4.85
C ALA A 69 -12.66 -16.35 3.39
N THR A 70 -11.80 -17.31 3.08
CA THR A 70 -11.70 -17.88 1.73
C THR A 70 -12.98 -18.57 1.31
N GLN A 71 -13.67 -19.27 2.22
CA GLN A 71 -14.98 -19.88 1.94
C GLN A 71 -16.03 -18.82 1.56
N ALA A 72 -16.06 -17.68 2.26
CA ALA A 72 -16.97 -16.59 1.92
C ALA A 72 -16.63 -15.97 0.55
N VAL A 73 -15.34 -15.78 0.25
CA VAL A 73 -14.89 -15.28 -1.06
C VAL A 73 -15.19 -16.29 -2.18
N ALA A 74 -15.00 -17.61 -1.92
CA ALA A 74 -15.33 -18.66 -2.87
C ALA A 74 -16.83 -18.73 -3.16
N GLN A 75 -17.67 -18.62 -2.13
CA GLN A 75 -19.12 -18.57 -2.31
C GLN A 75 -19.53 -17.32 -3.08
N TYR A 76 -18.98 -16.14 -2.74
CA TYR A 76 -19.21 -14.91 -3.50
C TYR A 76 -18.87 -15.11 -4.99
N LEU A 77 -17.68 -15.64 -5.31
CA LEU A 77 -17.28 -15.88 -6.70
C LEU A 77 -18.25 -16.84 -7.40
N ASN A 78 -18.69 -17.90 -6.74
CA ASN A 78 -19.62 -18.87 -7.30
C ASN A 78 -21.02 -18.27 -7.57
N GLU A 79 -21.43 -17.22 -6.87
CA GLU A 79 -22.67 -16.47 -7.07
C GLU A 79 -22.59 -15.41 -8.18
N THR A 80 -21.42 -15.18 -8.79
CA THR A 80 -21.19 -14.24 -9.89
C THR A 80 -21.09 -14.97 -11.23
N GLU A 81 -21.11 -14.23 -12.34
CA GLU A 81 -20.81 -14.74 -13.68
C GLU A 81 -19.30 -14.70 -14.04
N LEU A 82 -18.46 -14.28 -13.09
CA LEU A 82 -17.01 -14.24 -13.29
C LEU A 82 -16.42 -15.64 -13.49
N PRO A 83 -15.25 -15.75 -14.16
CA PRO A 83 -14.51 -17.02 -14.26
C PRO A 83 -14.27 -17.66 -12.90
N LYS A 84 -14.47 -18.97 -12.81
CA LYS A 84 -14.25 -19.73 -11.55
C LYS A 84 -12.78 -20.08 -11.39
N THR A 85 -11.95 -19.04 -11.42
CA THR A 85 -10.49 -19.10 -11.29
C THR A 85 -10.01 -17.99 -10.35
N VAL A 86 -8.95 -18.25 -9.60
CA VAL A 86 -8.34 -17.29 -8.68
C VAL A 86 -6.82 -17.32 -8.82
N ALA A 87 -6.16 -16.16 -8.87
CA ALA A 87 -4.71 -16.06 -8.73
C ALA A 87 -4.35 -15.81 -7.27
N ILE A 88 -3.33 -16.49 -6.74
CA ILE A 88 -2.92 -16.40 -5.34
C ILE A 88 -1.42 -16.10 -5.28
N GLY A 89 -1.06 -15.09 -4.50
CA GLY A 89 0.32 -14.72 -4.18
C GLY A 89 0.50 -14.49 -2.68
N HIS A 90 1.74 -14.40 -2.25
CA HIS A 90 2.09 -14.10 -0.86
C HIS A 90 3.45 -13.41 -0.76
N ASP A 91 3.67 -12.73 0.35
CA ASP A 91 4.95 -12.11 0.71
C ASP A 91 5.83 -13.02 1.58
N SER A 92 6.88 -12.43 2.20
CA SER A 92 7.83 -13.14 3.04
C SER A 92 7.38 -13.35 4.50
N ARG A 93 6.21 -12.85 4.90
CA ARG A 93 5.77 -12.86 6.30
C ARG A 93 5.57 -14.26 6.84
N ILE A 94 5.69 -14.38 8.16
CA ILE A 94 5.46 -15.63 8.89
C ILE A 94 4.10 -16.19 8.50
N LYS A 95 4.06 -17.48 8.09
CA LYS A 95 2.87 -18.21 7.65
C LYS A 95 2.17 -17.71 6.37
N SER A 96 2.75 -16.76 5.62
CA SER A 96 2.13 -16.30 4.37
C SER A 96 1.98 -17.42 3.35
N ASP A 97 2.97 -18.27 3.20
CA ASP A 97 2.97 -19.45 2.34
C ASP A 97 1.91 -20.50 2.80
N VAL A 98 1.84 -20.74 4.11
CA VAL A 98 0.83 -21.65 4.70
C VAL A 98 -0.58 -21.13 4.41
N PHE A 99 -0.85 -19.87 4.65
CA PHE A 99 -2.16 -19.25 4.43
C PHE A 99 -2.53 -19.22 2.94
N ALA A 100 -1.57 -19.01 2.05
CA ALA A 100 -1.80 -19.07 0.61
C ALA A 100 -2.18 -20.50 0.14
N ARG A 101 -1.51 -21.53 0.67
CA ARG A 101 -1.85 -22.94 0.41
C ARG A 101 -3.23 -23.32 0.95
N GLU A 102 -3.57 -22.87 2.16
CA GLU A 102 -4.89 -23.08 2.77
C GLU A 102 -6.01 -22.42 1.94
N ALA A 103 -5.79 -21.19 1.48
CA ALA A 103 -6.71 -20.50 0.59
C ALA A 103 -6.90 -21.29 -0.73
N ALA A 104 -5.82 -21.74 -1.35
CA ALA A 104 -5.88 -22.54 -2.58
C ALA A 104 -6.69 -23.84 -2.39
N ALA A 105 -6.50 -24.54 -1.25
CA ALA A 105 -7.23 -25.76 -0.92
C ALA A 105 -8.74 -25.52 -0.73
N VAL A 106 -9.12 -24.38 -0.11
CA VAL A 106 -10.54 -24.01 0.03
C VAL A 106 -11.15 -23.67 -1.33
N PHE A 107 -10.49 -22.87 -2.17
CA PHE A 107 -10.99 -22.56 -3.52
C PHE A 107 -11.18 -23.84 -4.34
N ALA A 108 -10.19 -24.73 -4.37
CA ALA A 108 -10.25 -25.99 -5.09
C ALA A 108 -11.43 -26.85 -4.61
N ALA A 109 -11.66 -26.97 -3.29
CA ALA A 109 -12.78 -27.69 -2.71
C ALA A 109 -14.16 -27.09 -3.06
N ASN A 110 -14.21 -25.84 -3.49
CA ASN A 110 -15.42 -25.15 -3.96
C ASN A 110 -15.54 -25.11 -5.49
N GLY A 111 -14.75 -25.92 -6.23
CA GLY A 111 -14.80 -26.02 -7.69
C GLY A 111 -14.18 -24.83 -8.43
N ILE A 112 -13.33 -24.07 -7.75
CA ILE A 112 -12.62 -22.92 -8.31
C ILE A 112 -11.16 -23.31 -8.55
N THR A 113 -10.67 -23.16 -9.77
CA THR A 113 -9.26 -23.41 -10.09
C THR A 113 -8.39 -22.33 -9.47
N ALA A 114 -7.44 -22.73 -8.61
CA ALA A 114 -6.49 -21.83 -7.98
C ALA A 114 -5.14 -21.84 -8.71
N TYR A 115 -4.73 -20.68 -9.22
CA TYR A 115 -3.39 -20.43 -9.74
C TYR A 115 -2.54 -19.82 -8.63
N LEU A 116 -1.56 -20.55 -8.12
CA LEU A 116 -0.72 -20.16 -6.98
C LEU A 116 0.70 -19.88 -7.45
N TYR A 117 1.27 -18.73 -7.08
CA TYR A 117 2.70 -18.52 -7.27
C TYR A 117 3.50 -19.55 -6.45
N PRO A 118 4.51 -20.23 -7.05
CA PRO A 118 5.27 -21.27 -6.36
C PRO A 118 6.22 -20.72 -5.28
N ARG A 119 6.43 -19.41 -5.28
CA ARG A 119 7.25 -18.65 -4.33
C ARG A 119 6.60 -17.30 -4.03
N LEU A 120 7.16 -16.56 -3.07
CA LEU A 120 6.70 -15.20 -2.80
C LEU A 120 6.94 -14.30 -4.02
N GLU A 121 5.96 -13.44 -4.30
CA GLU A 121 6.04 -12.47 -5.40
C GLU A 121 5.40 -11.15 -5.00
N PRO A 122 5.78 -10.02 -5.64
CA PRO A 122 5.20 -8.71 -5.39
C PRO A 122 3.67 -8.66 -5.59
N VAL A 123 3.00 -7.84 -4.80
CA VAL A 123 1.55 -7.54 -4.99
C VAL A 123 1.24 -7.12 -6.45
N PRO A 124 2.01 -6.22 -7.09
CA PRO A 124 1.73 -5.87 -8.48
C PRO A 124 1.86 -7.06 -9.45
N ALA A 125 2.75 -8.02 -9.19
CA ALA A 125 2.82 -9.25 -10.00
C ALA A 125 1.53 -10.07 -9.87
N LEU A 126 0.90 -10.10 -8.68
CA LEU A 126 -0.42 -10.73 -8.52
C LEU A 126 -1.51 -9.97 -9.29
N SER A 127 -1.58 -8.63 -9.16
CA SER A 127 -2.53 -7.80 -9.93
C SER A 127 -2.40 -8.06 -11.43
N PHE A 128 -1.17 -8.16 -11.93
CA PHE A 128 -0.89 -8.54 -13.32
C PHE A 128 -1.37 -9.95 -13.64
N ALA A 129 -1.06 -10.94 -12.80
CA ALA A 129 -1.44 -12.33 -13.04
C ALA A 129 -2.97 -12.53 -13.09
N VAL A 130 -3.74 -11.84 -12.24
CA VAL A 130 -5.21 -11.85 -12.27
C VAL A 130 -5.72 -11.46 -13.66
N ARG A 131 -5.18 -10.39 -14.23
CA ARG A 131 -5.57 -9.87 -15.55
C ARG A 131 -5.05 -10.73 -16.68
N HIS A 132 -3.78 -11.11 -16.62
CA HIS A 132 -3.08 -11.89 -17.65
C HIS A 132 -3.66 -13.31 -17.81
N LEU A 133 -4.04 -13.95 -16.70
CA LEU A 133 -4.67 -15.27 -16.67
C LEU A 133 -6.20 -15.23 -16.75
N HIS A 134 -6.79 -14.04 -16.87
CA HIS A 134 -8.24 -13.82 -16.87
C HIS A 134 -8.93 -14.47 -15.68
N CYS A 135 -8.38 -14.31 -14.50
CA CYS A 135 -8.97 -14.84 -13.28
C CYS A 135 -10.20 -14.03 -12.85
N GLY A 136 -11.18 -14.71 -12.21
CA GLY A 136 -12.33 -14.03 -11.64
C GLY A 136 -12.00 -13.19 -10.42
N LEU A 137 -11.00 -13.62 -9.63
CA LEU A 137 -10.50 -12.92 -8.46
C LEU A 137 -8.99 -13.12 -8.29
N GLY A 138 -8.40 -12.32 -7.38
CA GLY A 138 -7.05 -12.52 -6.87
C GLY A 138 -7.01 -12.51 -5.35
N VAL A 139 -6.02 -13.16 -4.76
CA VAL A 139 -5.75 -13.15 -3.32
C VAL A 139 -4.27 -12.95 -3.08
N CYS A 140 -3.90 -11.98 -2.24
CA CYS A 140 -2.53 -11.83 -1.74
C CYS A 140 -2.50 -11.96 -0.23
N VAL A 141 -1.66 -12.88 0.25
CA VAL A 141 -1.42 -13.03 1.69
C VAL A 141 -0.25 -12.14 2.08
N THR A 142 -0.57 -11.01 2.69
CA THR A 142 0.39 -9.97 3.09
C THR A 142 -0.22 -8.98 4.07
N ALA A 143 0.60 -8.42 4.96
CA ALA A 143 0.26 -7.25 5.75
C ALA A 143 1.12 -6.03 5.37
N SER A 144 1.69 -6.00 4.14
CA SER A 144 2.54 -4.91 3.63
C SER A 144 3.69 -4.62 4.61
N HIS A 145 3.83 -3.39 5.04
CA HIS A 145 4.90 -2.89 5.92
C HIS A 145 4.62 -2.99 7.44
N ASN A 146 3.55 -3.66 7.86
CA ASN A 146 3.25 -3.84 9.29
C ASN A 146 4.36 -4.64 10.01
N PRO A 147 4.47 -4.55 11.35
CA PRO A 147 5.40 -5.37 12.14
C PRO A 147 5.28 -6.88 11.87
N ALA A 148 6.31 -7.64 12.26
CA ALA A 148 6.45 -9.07 11.96
C ALA A 148 5.30 -9.94 12.49
N GLU A 149 4.70 -9.56 13.62
CA GLU A 149 3.57 -10.26 14.23
C GLU A 149 2.25 -10.13 13.45
N TYR A 150 2.17 -9.25 12.44
CA TYR A 150 0.98 -9.08 11.61
C TYR A 150 1.05 -9.93 10.35
N ASN A 151 -0.13 -10.41 9.92
CA ASN A 151 -0.37 -10.89 8.56
C ASN A 151 -1.71 -10.40 8.05
N GLY A 152 -2.02 -10.66 6.77
CA GLY A 152 -3.25 -10.20 6.14
C GLY A 152 -3.65 -11.06 4.95
N TYR A 153 -4.81 -10.73 4.40
CA TYR A 153 -5.43 -11.43 3.29
C TYR A 153 -6.15 -10.39 2.44
N LYS A 154 -5.51 -9.93 1.36
CA LYS A 154 -6.06 -8.95 0.42
C LYS A 154 -6.80 -9.66 -0.71
N VAL A 155 -7.97 -9.14 -1.11
CA VAL A 155 -8.76 -9.68 -2.23
C VAL A 155 -8.84 -8.67 -3.36
N TYR A 156 -8.66 -9.17 -4.58
CA TYR A 156 -8.63 -8.40 -5.83
C TYR A 156 -9.76 -8.84 -6.76
N GLY A 157 -10.35 -7.90 -7.49
CA GLY A 157 -11.31 -8.16 -8.55
C GLY A 157 -10.64 -8.69 -9.83
N SER A 158 -11.45 -9.06 -10.80
CA SER A 158 -10.99 -9.57 -12.10
C SER A 158 -10.23 -8.54 -12.94
N ASP A 159 -10.38 -7.27 -12.62
CA ASP A 159 -9.63 -6.16 -13.20
C ASP A 159 -8.22 -5.99 -12.60
N GLY A 160 -7.89 -6.73 -11.54
CA GLY A 160 -6.64 -6.62 -10.79
C GLY A 160 -6.59 -5.49 -9.76
N CYS A 161 -7.70 -4.75 -9.57
CA CYS A 161 -7.86 -3.77 -8.51
C CYS A 161 -8.29 -4.46 -7.20
N GLN A 162 -8.02 -3.85 -6.05
CA GLN A 162 -8.57 -4.34 -4.78
C GLN A 162 -10.11 -4.38 -4.86
N MET A 163 -10.71 -5.39 -4.23
CA MET A 163 -12.15 -5.62 -4.23
C MET A 163 -12.95 -4.34 -3.91
N THR A 164 -14.05 -4.12 -4.65
CA THR A 164 -14.92 -2.96 -4.43
C THR A 164 -15.65 -3.03 -3.09
N PRO A 165 -16.06 -1.89 -2.50
CA PRO A 165 -16.83 -1.87 -1.25
C PRO A 165 -18.13 -2.69 -1.32
N GLU A 166 -18.81 -2.72 -2.47
CA GLU A 166 -20.03 -3.47 -2.70
C GLU A 166 -19.78 -4.98 -2.67
N ALA A 167 -18.72 -5.43 -3.33
CA ALA A 167 -18.30 -6.83 -3.31
C ALA A 167 -17.87 -7.24 -1.88
N ALA A 168 -17.09 -6.40 -1.20
CA ALA A 168 -16.67 -6.63 0.18
C ALA A 168 -17.87 -6.79 1.13
N LYS A 169 -18.91 -5.95 1.01
CA LYS A 169 -20.14 -6.07 1.81
C LYS A 169 -20.85 -7.41 1.60
N ARG A 170 -20.87 -7.92 0.35
CA ARG A 170 -21.44 -9.24 0.06
C ARG A 170 -20.63 -10.36 0.72
N VAL A 171 -19.30 -10.28 0.66
CA VAL A 171 -18.41 -11.24 1.34
C VAL A 171 -18.62 -11.21 2.85
N VAL A 172 -18.71 -10.02 3.47
CA VAL A 172 -18.98 -9.85 4.90
C VAL A 172 -20.30 -10.50 5.30
N ALA A 173 -21.38 -10.27 4.54
CA ALA A 173 -22.70 -10.86 4.81
C ALA A 173 -22.69 -12.39 4.74
N LEU A 174 -21.84 -12.98 3.90
CA LEU A 174 -21.61 -14.44 3.86
C LEU A 174 -20.78 -14.89 5.07
N LEU A 175 -19.71 -14.17 5.38
CA LEU A 175 -18.79 -14.47 6.47
C LEU A 175 -19.49 -14.51 7.84
N GLU A 176 -20.40 -13.57 8.10
CA GLU A 176 -21.16 -13.48 9.38
C GLU A 176 -21.99 -14.74 9.69
N ARG A 177 -22.32 -15.53 8.67
CA ARG A 177 -23.12 -16.76 8.81
C ARG A 177 -22.27 -18.02 8.94
N MET A 178 -20.94 -17.89 8.91
CA MET A 178 -20.02 -19.02 8.86
C MET A 178 -19.37 -19.29 10.22
N ASP A 179 -19.36 -20.55 10.60
CA ASP A 179 -18.60 -21.04 11.75
C ASP A 179 -17.11 -21.24 11.37
N TYR A 180 -16.22 -21.05 12.32
CA TYR A 180 -14.76 -21.12 12.11
C TYR A 180 -14.26 -22.51 11.71
N PHE A 181 -14.89 -23.56 12.20
CA PHE A 181 -14.36 -24.93 12.11
C PHE A 181 -15.11 -25.82 11.12
N THR A 182 -16.39 -25.51 10.86
CA THR A 182 -17.27 -26.41 10.10
C THR A 182 -17.74 -25.87 8.76
N SER A 183 -17.67 -24.55 8.53
CA SER A 183 -18.24 -23.94 7.31
C SER A 183 -17.31 -24.03 6.09
N ALA A 184 -16.01 -24.02 6.29
CA ALA A 184 -15.05 -24.09 5.19
C ALA A 184 -14.89 -25.51 4.66
N LYS A 185 -15.08 -25.67 3.34
CA LYS A 185 -14.71 -26.88 2.62
C LYS A 185 -13.23 -26.80 2.28
N THR A 186 -12.48 -27.85 2.58
CA THR A 186 -11.07 -27.96 2.22
C THR A 186 -10.81 -29.28 1.49
N THR A 187 -9.70 -29.36 0.78
CA THR A 187 -9.19 -30.58 0.17
C THR A 187 -7.70 -30.73 0.48
N ASP A 188 -7.18 -31.91 0.32
CA ASP A 188 -5.73 -32.10 0.39
C ASP A 188 -5.05 -31.32 -0.73
N PHE A 189 -4.05 -30.52 -0.38
CA PHE A 189 -3.39 -29.61 -1.32
C PHE A 189 -2.66 -30.38 -2.43
N ASP A 190 -1.90 -31.42 -2.07
CA ASP A 190 -1.09 -32.16 -3.04
C ASP A 190 -1.97 -33.00 -3.96
N ALA A 191 -3.07 -33.54 -3.45
CA ALA A 191 -4.07 -34.20 -4.28
C ALA A 191 -4.76 -33.24 -5.25
N ALA A 192 -5.09 -32.02 -4.81
CA ALA A 192 -5.68 -30.99 -5.67
C ALA A 192 -4.69 -30.47 -6.73
N LEU A 193 -3.42 -30.37 -6.38
CA LEU A 193 -2.34 -30.04 -7.32
C LEU A 193 -2.17 -31.13 -8.38
N ALA A 194 -2.14 -32.39 -7.97
CA ALA A 194 -2.06 -33.54 -8.88
C ALA A 194 -3.29 -33.64 -9.82
N ALA A 195 -4.47 -33.26 -9.32
CA ALA A 195 -5.71 -33.22 -10.08
C ALA A 195 -5.86 -31.99 -11.00
N GLY A 196 -4.98 -31.00 -10.87
CA GLY A 196 -5.00 -29.76 -11.65
C GLY A 196 -6.05 -28.74 -11.20
N SER A 197 -6.69 -28.94 -10.04
CA SER A 197 -7.58 -27.94 -9.40
C SER A 197 -6.77 -26.81 -8.76
N ILE A 198 -5.54 -27.10 -8.33
CA ILE A 198 -4.50 -26.15 -8.01
C ILE A 198 -3.43 -26.25 -9.08
N ARG A 199 -2.91 -25.11 -9.54
CA ARG A 199 -1.84 -25.02 -10.55
C ARG A 199 -0.84 -23.97 -10.13
N TYR A 200 0.43 -24.24 -10.34
CA TYR A 200 1.41 -23.18 -10.17
C TYR A 200 1.36 -22.20 -11.34
N ILE A 201 1.49 -20.90 -11.02
CA ILE A 201 1.68 -19.86 -12.03
C ILE A 201 3.08 -20.05 -12.62
N PRO A 202 3.21 -20.21 -13.95
CA PRO A 202 4.50 -20.41 -14.58
C PRO A 202 5.34 -19.13 -14.60
N ASP A 203 6.68 -19.28 -14.65
CA ASP A 203 7.62 -18.17 -14.61
C ASP A 203 7.45 -17.18 -15.79
N GLU A 204 6.91 -17.63 -16.91
CA GLU A 204 6.60 -16.80 -18.07
C GLU A 204 5.60 -15.69 -17.76
N VAL A 205 4.73 -15.88 -16.76
CA VAL A 205 3.79 -14.83 -16.31
C VAL A 205 4.54 -13.72 -15.56
N LEU A 206 5.52 -14.09 -14.72
CA LEU A 206 6.38 -13.12 -14.05
C LEU A 206 7.28 -12.39 -15.06
N ASP A 207 7.81 -13.09 -16.04
CA ASP A 207 8.60 -12.48 -17.12
C ASP A 207 7.75 -11.51 -17.94
N ALA A 208 6.51 -11.87 -18.25
CA ALA A 208 5.56 -10.97 -18.93
C ALA A 208 5.21 -9.73 -18.08
N PHE A 209 5.10 -9.88 -16.74
CA PHE A 209 4.95 -8.74 -15.84
C PHE A 209 6.17 -7.80 -15.92
N VAL A 210 7.38 -8.34 -15.82
CA VAL A 210 8.62 -7.54 -15.92
C VAL A 210 8.75 -6.88 -17.30
N ASP A 211 8.28 -7.54 -18.37
CA ASP A 211 8.24 -6.94 -19.71
C ASP A 211 7.24 -5.79 -19.80
N ALA A 212 6.05 -5.95 -19.20
CA ALA A 212 5.05 -4.89 -19.12
C ALA A 212 5.55 -3.69 -18.31
N VAL A 213 6.25 -3.94 -17.19
CA VAL A 213 6.95 -2.91 -16.41
C VAL A 213 8.00 -2.20 -17.26
N TYR A 214 8.84 -2.95 -17.95
CA TYR A 214 9.90 -2.40 -18.80
C TYR A 214 9.34 -1.53 -19.94
N ALA A 215 8.14 -1.81 -20.41
CA ALA A 215 7.46 -1.00 -21.42
C ALA A 215 7.05 0.41 -20.91
N GLN A 216 7.00 0.63 -19.59
CA GLN A 216 6.63 1.93 -18.99
C GLN A 216 7.76 2.97 -19.02
N ARG A 217 8.89 2.67 -19.66
CA ARG A 217 10.00 3.62 -19.78
C ARG A 217 9.57 4.91 -20.47
N VAL A 218 9.98 6.03 -19.91
CA VAL A 218 9.72 7.35 -20.51
C VAL A 218 11.01 8.00 -21.04
N GLY A 219 12.16 7.78 -20.42
CA GLY A 219 13.44 8.35 -20.82
C GLY A 219 14.16 7.57 -21.94
N SER A 220 15.24 8.15 -22.50
CA SER A 220 16.12 7.47 -23.47
C SER A 220 16.91 6.33 -22.84
N GLY A 221 17.15 6.39 -21.53
CA GLY A 221 18.04 5.47 -20.83
C GLY A 221 19.53 5.72 -21.10
N GLU A 222 19.90 6.86 -21.68
CA GLU A 222 21.29 7.20 -21.97
C GLU A 222 22.17 7.13 -20.71
N GLY A 223 23.24 6.36 -20.77
CA GLY A 223 24.22 6.21 -19.71
C GLY A 223 23.73 5.44 -18.48
N ILE A 224 22.54 4.79 -18.52
CA ILE A 224 21.95 4.12 -17.35
C ILE A 224 22.82 2.98 -16.81
N GLU A 225 23.66 2.39 -17.65
CA GLU A 225 24.65 1.37 -17.27
C GLU A 225 25.70 1.89 -16.28
N ASN A 226 25.85 3.22 -16.16
CA ASN A 226 26.77 3.89 -15.23
C ASN A 226 26.09 4.32 -13.91
N LEU A 227 24.78 4.10 -13.77
CA LEU A 227 24.07 4.36 -12.54
C LEU A 227 24.54 3.41 -11.44
N LYS A 228 24.92 3.96 -10.29
CA LYS A 228 25.29 3.20 -9.08
C LYS A 228 24.09 3.16 -8.14
N LEU A 229 23.59 1.98 -7.90
CA LEU A 229 22.38 1.74 -7.11
C LEU A 229 22.70 0.89 -5.87
N VAL A 230 22.27 1.32 -4.71
CA VAL A 230 22.08 0.44 -3.54
C VAL A 230 20.60 0.07 -3.48
N TYR A 231 20.32 -1.22 -3.28
CA TYR A 231 18.96 -1.72 -3.20
C TYR A 231 18.76 -2.60 -1.96
N THR A 232 17.61 -2.43 -1.30
CA THR A 232 17.14 -3.35 -0.28
C THR A 232 15.68 -3.75 -0.52
N PRO A 233 15.36 -5.06 -0.56
CA PRO A 233 13.99 -5.56 -0.56
C PRO A 233 13.36 -5.57 0.85
N LEU A 234 14.04 -5.10 1.89
CA LEU A 234 13.60 -5.18 3.30
C LEU A 234 13.12 -6.59 3.70
N ASN A 235 13.90 -7.62 3.33
CA ASN A 235 13.56 -9.05 3.50
C ASN A 235 12.24 -9.48 2.82
N GLY A 236 11.76 -8.73 1.84
CA GLY A 236 10.48 -8.93 1.16
C GLY A 236 10.57 -9.58 -0.23
N ALA A 237 9.51 -9.42 -1.03
CA ALA A 237 9.28 -10.08 -2.31
C ALA A 237 9.89 -9.36 -3.53
N GLY A 238 10.39 -8.11 -3.36
CA GLY A 238 10.78 -7.27 -4.50
C GLY A 238 12.05 -7.70 -5.24
N LEU A 239 12.92 -8.54 -4.62
CA LEU A 239 14.28 -8.80 -5.08
C LEU A 239 14.37 -9.33 -6.50
N GLU A 240 13.59 -10.38 -6.82
CA GLU A 240 13.67 -11.06 -8.11
C GLU A 240 13.24 -10.14 -9.25
N CYS A 241 12.11 -9.45 -9.09
CA CYS A 241 11.59 -8.53 -10.10
C CYS A 241 12.54 -7.34 -10.32
N VAL A 242 13.09 -6.74 -9.25
CA VAL A 242 14.02 -5.61 -9.36
C VAL A 242 15.35 -6.06 -10.01
N LYS A 243 15.85 -7.27 -9.69
CA LYS A 243 17.04 -7.84 -10.39
C LYS A 243 16.79 -8.02 -11.89
N LYS A 244 15.68 -8.65 -12.27
CA LYS A 244 15.32 -8.83 -13.69
C LYS A 244 15.18 -7.48 -14.40
N LEU A 245 14.56 -6.52 -13.76
CA LEU A 245 14.35 -5.18 -14.29
C LEU A 245 15.67 -4.43 -14.49
N THR A 246 16.55 -4.41 -13.49
CA THR A 246 17.86 -3.73 -13.59
C THR A 246 18.75 -4.36 -14.64
N GLN A 247 18.71 -5.69 -14.82
CA GLN A 247 19.39 -6.37 -15.92
C GLN A 247 18.84 -5.93 -17.30
N LYS A 248 17.51 -5.85 -17.46
CA LYS A 248 16.88 -5.36 -18.69
C LYS A 248 17.24 -3.91 -18.99
N LEU A 249 17.35 -3.06 -17.96
CA LEU A 249 17.80 -1.68 -18.09
C LEU A 249 19.29 -1.56 -18.45
N GLY A 250 20.08 -2.61 -18.21
CA GLY A 250 21.53 -2.61 -18.41
C GLY A 250 22.31 -1.98 -17.25
N ILE A 251 21.69 -1.78 -16.07
CA ILE A 251 22.38 -1.29 -14.86
C ILE A 251 23.38 -2.34 -14.39
N ARG A 252 24.66 -1.97 -14.29
CA ARG A 252 25.76 -2.88 -13.95
C ARG A 252 26.20 -2.79 -12.50
N ASN A 253 25.92 -1.67 -11.84
CA ASN A 253 26.45 -1.32 -10.52
C ASN A 253 25.32 -1.27 -9.49
N MET A 254 24.68 -2.43 -9.24
CA MET A 254 23.69 -2.58 -8.17
C MET A 254 24.33 -3.35 -7.00
N THR A 255 24.38 -2.74 -5.84
CA THR A 255 24.80 -3.35 -4.57
C THR A 255 23.59 -3.60 -3.69
N ILE A 256 23.43 -4.84 -3.21
CA ILE A 256 22.29 -5.24 -2.38
C ILE A 256 22.70 -5.23 -0.91
N VAL A 257 21.82 -4.74 -0.05
CA VAL A 257 21.99 -4.80 1.42
C VAL A 257 21.87 -6.25 1.87
N LYS A 258 22.99 -6.86 2.22
CA LYS A 258 23.11 -8.32 2.47
C LYS A 258 22.23 -8.84 3.60
N GLU A 259 22.09 -8.08 4.68
CA GLU A 259 21.30 -8.44 5.84
C GLU A 259 19.79 -8.43 5.55
N GLN A 260 19.37 -7.77 4.45
CA GLN A 260 17.97 -7.62 4.05
C GLN A 260 17.67 -8.28 2.69
N GLU A 261 18.66 -8.95 2.07
CA GLU A 261 18.53 -9.54 0.73
C GLU A 261 17.54 -10.71 0.70
N HIS A 262 17.66 -11.62 1.68
CA HIS A 262 16.84 -12.83 1.71
C HIS A 262 15.49 -12.60 2.40
N PRO A 263 14.42 -13.23 1.90
CA PRO A 263 13.11 -13.20 2.55
C PRO A 263 13.18 -13.68 4.01
N ASP A 264 12.69 -12.86 4.94
CA ASP A 264 12.60 -13.22 6.36
C ASP A 264 11.43 -12.48 7.02
N GLY A 265 10.37 -13.22 7.38
CA GLY A 265 9.17 -12.66 8.00
C GLY A 265 9.36 -12.12 9.42
N HIS A 266 10.51 -12.34 10.04
CA HIS A 266 10.86 -11.74 11.33
C HIS A 266 11.43 -10.32 11.21
N PHE A 267 11.86 -9.91 10.02
CA PHE A 267 12.45 -8.59 9.74
C PHE A 267 13.53 -8.19 10.78
N PRO A 268 14.60 -8.98 10.94
CA PRO A 268 15.49 -8.87 12.09
C PRO A 268 16.26 -7.55 12.17
N THR A 269 16.39 -6.84 11.07
CA THR A 269 17.10 -5.55 11.00
C THR A 269 16.17 -4.33 10.99
N CYS A 270 14.86 -4.55 10.78
CA CYS A 270 13.87 -3.48 10.72
C CYS A 270 12.49 -4.00 11.20
N PRO A 271 12.18 -3.92 12.51
CA PRO A 271 10.90 -4.39 13.06
C PRO A 271 9.66 -3.79 12.38
N TYR A 272 9.80 -2.63 11.77
CA TYR A 272 8.82 -1.98 10.91
C TYR A 272 9.42 -1.87 9.49
N PRO A 273 9.17 -2.84 8.59
CA PRO A 273 9.78 -2.86 7.25
C PRO A 273 9.08 -1.88 6.30
N ASN A 274 9.04 -0.61 6.72
CA ASN A 274 8.41 0.49 5.99
C ASN A 274 9.48 1.45 5.46
N PRO A 275 9.65 1.60 4.14
CA PRO A 275 10.65 2.47 3.53
C PRO A 275 10.42 3.97 3.80
N GLU A 276 9.29 4.37 4.39
CA GLU A 276 9.06 5.73 4.90
C GLU A 276 9.88 6.04 6.16
N ILE A 277 10.34 5.01 6.87
CA ILE A 277 10.97 5.14 8.18
C ILE A 277 12.49 5.04 8.01
N ARG A 278 13.22 6.09 8.46
CA ARG A 278 14.69 6.11 8.38
C ARG A 278 15.34 4.86 9.00
N GLN A 279 14.77 4.34 10.09
CA GLN A 279 15.31 3.13 10.75
C GLN A 279 15.26 1.90 9.83
N ALA A 280 14.23 1.74 9.00
CA ALA A 280 14.16 0.65 8.02
C ALA A 280 15.23 0.82 6.92
N MET A 281 15.52 2.05 6.54
CA MET A 281 16.52 2.42 5.53
C MET A 281 17.95 2.39 6.06
N GLN A 282 18.16 2.32 7.39
CA GLN A 282 19.47 2.56 8.02
C GLN A 282 20.58 1.64 7.50
N LYS A 283 20.31 0.33 7.32
CA LYS A 283 21.30 -0.60 6.75
C LYS A 283 21.70 -0.24 5.32
N GLY A 284 20.75 0.25 4.54
CA GLY A 284 21.01 0.78 3.20
C GLY A 284 21.84 2.06 3.24
N ILE A 285 21.53 2.98 4.15
CA ILE A 285 22.28 4.23 4.36
C ILE A 285 23.73 3.93 4.82
N ASP A 286 23.92 3.01 5.79
CA ASP A 286 25.24 2.58 6.25
C ASP A 286 26.09 2.00 5.08
N LEU A 287 25.46 1.26 4.17
CA LEU A 287 26.11 0.74 2.96
C LEU A 287 26.43 1.87 1.97
N CYS A 288 25.54 2.84 1.81
CA CYS A 288 25.76 3.99 0.95
C CYS A 288 26.99 4.82 1.37
N GLU A 289 27.26 4.94 2.66
CA GLU A 289 28.48 5.61 3.16
C GLU A 289 29.77 4.89 2.75
N GLN A 290 29.69 3.60 2.44
CA GLN A 290 30.84 2.78 2.02
C GLN A 290 31.04 2.77 0.51
N VAL A 291 29.94 2.71 -0.28
CA VAL A 291 30.00 2.48 -1.72
C VAL A 291 29.67 3.72 -2.56
N HIS A 292 29.22 4.79 -1.93
CA HIS A 292 28.89 6.08 -2.55
C HIS A 292 28.06 5.93 -3.83
N PRO A 293 26.81 5.41 -3.73
CA PRO A 293 25.91 5.27 -4.86
C PRO A 293 25.29 6.60 -5.28
N ASP A 294 24.64 6.61 -6.43
CA ASP A 294 23.82 7.73 -6.88
C ASP A 294 22.50 7.79 -6.12
N LEU A 295 21.95 6.62 -5.72
CA LEU A 295 20.74 6.51 -4.90
C LEU A 295 20.64 5.18 -4.16
N LEU A 296 19.83 5.17 -3.10
CA LEU A 296 19.33 4.00 -2.39
C LEU A 296 17.85 3.82 -2.73
N LEU A 297 17.47 2.61 -3.14
CA LEU A 297 16.08 2.17 -3.26
C LEU A 297 15.75 1.13 -2.19
N ALA A 298 14.55 1.21 -1.61
CA ALA A 298 14.01 0.20 -0.72
C ALA A 298 12.55 -0.10 -1.07
N THR A 299 12.22 -1.37 -1.25
CA THR A 299 10.82 -1.80 -1.40
C THR A 299 10.31 -2.42 -0.09
N ASP A 300 9.03 -2.21 0.23
CA ASP A 300 8.40 -2.88 1.37
C ASP A 300 8.19 -4.39 1.10
N PRO A 301 7.78 -5.19 2.10
CA PRO A 301 7.75 -6.65 1.96
C PRO A 301 6.92 -7.21 0.81
N ASP A 302 5.83 -6.58 0.44
CA ASP A 302 5.00 -6.97 -0.71
C ASP A 302 5.26 -6.13 -1.97
N ALA A 303 6.31 -5.29 -1.91
CA ALA A 303 6.85 -4.49 -3.02
C ALA A 303 5.78 -3.69 -3.78
N ASP A 304 4.81 -3.15 -3.04
CA ASP A 304 3.84 -2.19 -3.56
C ASP A 304 4.27 -0.73 -3.26
N ARG A 305 5.27 -0.51 -2.38
CA ARG A 305 5.85 0.80 -2.04
C ARG A 305 7.35 0.82 -2.28
N VAL A 306 7.87 2.00 -2.63
CA VAL A 306 9.31 2.23 -2.78
C VAL A 306 9.74 3.53 -2.12
N GLY A 307 10.75 3.45 -1.27
CA GLY A 307 11.43 4.59 -0.66
C GLY A 307 12.77 4.86 -1.32
N VAL A 308 13.18 6.12 -1.29
CA VAL A 308 14.40 6.61 -1.92
C VAL A 308 15.20 7.44 -0.95
N ALA A 309 16.51 7.20 -0.90
CA ALA A 309 17.43 8.11 -0.25
C ALA A 309 18.56 8.51 -1.20
N VAL A 310 18.96 9.78 -1.13
CA VAL A 310 20.03 10.37 -1.94
C VAL A 310 20.97 11.19 -1.06
N LYS A 311 22.23 11.32 -1.48
CA LYS A 311 23.21 12.16 -0.77
C LYS A 311 22.75 13.60 -0.76
N ASN A 312 22.78 14.24 0.42
CA ASN A 312 22.49 15.66 0.60
C ASN A 312 23.47 16.24 1.65
N GLY A 313 24.48 16.99 1.19
CA GLY A 313 25.58 17.42 2.05
C GLY A 313 26.32 16.23 2.66
N ASP A 314 26.40 16.20 4.00
CA ASP A 314 27.10 15.13 4.74
C ASP A 314 26.20 13.93 5.10
N ASP A 315 24.87 14.00 4.89
CA ASP A 315 23.90 12.96 5.23
C ASP A 315 23.15 12.45 3.99
N TYR A 316 22.25 11.49 4.18
CA TYR A 316 21.31 11.00 3.18
C TYR A 316 19.90 11.51 3.50
N LEU A 317 19.33 12.23 2.52
CA LEU A 317 17.93 12.68 2.54
C LEU A 317 17.02 11.54 2.08
N LEU A 318 16.02 11.21 2.90
CA LEU A 318 14.90 10.39 2.48
C LEU A 318 13.86 11.31 1.82
N LEU A 319 13.61 11.10 0.54
CA LEU A 319 12.54 11.80 -0.16
C LEU A 319 11.19 11.27 0.31
N THR A 320 10.29 12.18 0.68
CA THR A 320 8.92 11.81 1.09
C THR A 320 8.11 11.26 -0.10
N GLY A 321 7.01 10.57 0.20
CA GLY A 321 6.12 10.06 -0.85
C GLY A 321 5.56 11.15 -1.75
N ASN A 322 5.27 12.31 -1.19
CA ASN A 322 4.83 13.48 -1.96
C ASN A 322 5.94 14.07 -2.85
N GLU A 323 7.14 14.26 -2.31
CA GLU A 323 8.28 14.76 -3.10
C GLU A 323 8.62 13.83 -4.25
N MET A 324 8.67 12.53 -3.99
CA MET A 324 8.94 11.53 -5.03
C MET A 324 7.79 11.48 -6.07
N GLY A 325 6.52 11.60 -5.63
CA GLY A 325 5.37 11.65 -6.53
C GLY A 325 5.42 12.84 -7.47
N VAL A 326 5.76 14.02 -6.95
CA VAL A 326 5.92 15.25 -7.73
C VAL A 326 7.10 15.15 -8.69
N LEU A 327 8.27 14.68 -8.22
CA LEU A 327 9.46 14.49 -9.05
C LEU A 327 9.20 13.54 -10.22
N LEU A 328 8.55 12.40 -9.95
CA LEU A 328 8.21 11.43 -10.99
C LEU A 328 7.22 12.00 -12.01
N LEU A 329 6.20 12.71 -11.55
CA LEU A 329 5.22 13.33 -12.45
C LEU A 329 5.86 14.42 -13.32
N ASP A 330 6.68 15.30 -12.73
CA ASP A 330 7.44 16.30 -13.51
C ASP A 330 8.36 15.63 -14.53
N TYR A 331 9.12 14.62 -14.12
CA TYR A 331 10.03 13.89 -15.01
C TYR A 331 9.28 13.22 -16.18
N ILE A 332 8.14 12.57 -15.91
CA ILE A 332 7.30 11.95 -16.93
C ILE A 332 6.80 13.01 -17.92
N CYS A 333 6.20 14.09 -17.41
CA CYS A 333 5.65 15.16 -18.24
C CYS A 333 6.72 15.85 -19.07
N LYS A 334 7.83 16.25 -18.44
CA LYS A 334 8.99 16.88 -19.09
C LYS A 334 9.55 16.02 -20.22
N THR A 335 9.71 14.72 -19.96
CA THR A 335 10.29 13.79 -20.95
C THR A 335 9.34 13.53 -22.12
N ARG A 336 8.03 13.43 -21.87
CA ARG A 336 7.01 13.27 -22.92
C ARG A 336 6.86 14.54 -23.74
N ALA A 337 6.80 15.71 -23.10
CA ALA A 337 6.73 17.00 -23.78
C ALA A 337 7.96 17.25 -24.67
N ALA A 338 9.17 16.89 -24.22
CA ALA A 338 10.40 16.99 -25.01
C ALA A 338 10.38 16.11 -26.29
N ARG A 339 9.52 15.08 -26.34
CA ARG A 339 9.26 14.25 -27.53
C ARG A 339 8.15 14.79 -28.41
N GLY A 340 7.55 15.94 -28.06
CA GLY A 340 6.42 16.54 -28.77
C GLY A 340 5.07 15.90 -28.46
N GLU A 341 4.95 15.14 -27.37
CA GLU A 341 3.66 14.58 -26.95
C GLU A 341 2.78 15.69 -26.36
N ASP A 342 1.51 15.77 -26.82
CA ASP A 342 0.49 16.64 -26.25
C ASP A 342 -0.05 16.04 -24.95
N LEU A 343 0.11 16.76 -23.86
CA LEU A 343 -0.32 16.33 -22.52
C LEU A 343 -1.72 16.84 -22.13
N THR A 344 -2.35 17.70 -22.93
CA THR A 344 -3.63 18.34 -22.59
C THR A 344 -4.80 17.38 -22.43
N ASN A 345 -4.72 16.20 -23.04
CA ASN A 345 -5.72 15.13 -22.90
C ASN A 345 -5.31 14.03 -21.93
N LYS A 346 -4.15 14.14 -21.29
CA LYS A 346 -3.63 13.14 -20.35
C LYS A 346 -4.22 13.34 -18.95
N VAL A 347 -4.20 12.29 -18.16
CA VAL A 347 -4.75 12.25 -16.81
C VAL A 347 -3.68 11.79 -15.83
N ALA A 348 -3.43 12.61 -14.81
CA ALA A 348 -2.72 12.19 -13.61
C ALA A 348 -3.70 12.08 -12.43
N VAL A 349 -3.47 11.13 -11.52
CA VAL A 349 -4.37 10.85 -10.41
C VAL A 349 -3.61 10.88 -9.09
N THR A 350 -4.16 11.58 -8.08
CA THR A 350 -3.59 11.58 -6.73
C THR A 350 -4.69 11.66 -5.68
N THR A 351 -4.32 11.62 -4.39
CA THR A 351 -5.31 11.66 -3.31
C THR A 351 -5.54 13.08 -2.80
N ILE A 352 -6.63 13.26 -2.05
CA ILE A 352 -6.94 14.54 -1.35
C ILE A 352 -5.88 14.91 -0.30
N VAL A 353 -5.03 13.97 0.10
CA VAL A 353 -3.94 14.16 1.08
C VAL A 353 -2.56 14.16 0.42
N SER A 354 -2.48 14.40 -0.87
CA SER A 354 -1.22 14.56 -1.61
C SER A 354 -0.87 16.04 -1.84
N SER A 355 0.42 16.31 -2.12
CA SER A 355 0.96 17.66 -2.28
C SER A 355 0.18 18.52 -3.29
N ALA A 356 -0.06 19.78 -2.94
CA ALA A 356 -0.67 20.77 -3.84
C ALA A 356 0.29 21.24 -4.97
N MET A 357 1.59 20.94 -4.91
CA MET A 357 2.51 21.22 -6.02
C MET A 357 2.07 20.54 -7.33
N VAL A 358 1.30 19.44 -7.23
CA VAL A 358 0.73 18.75 -8.41
C VAL A 358 -0.21 19.65 -9.22
N ASP A 359 -0.92 20.59 -8.57
CA ASP A 359 -1.78 21.55 -9.27
C ASP A 359 -0.93 22.48 -10.15
N ALA A 360 0.23 22.97 -9.64
CA ALA A 360 1.15 23.78 -10.43
C ALA A 360 1.74 23.02 -11.63
N LEU A 361 2.00 21.70 -11.48
CA LEU A 361 2.43 20.87 -12.60
C LEU A 361 1.30 20.69 -13.63
N ALA A 362 0.05 20.53 -13.17
CA ALA A 362 -1.10 20.43 -14.08
C ALA A 362 -1.31 21.71 -14.88
N ASP A 363 -1.16 22.87 -14.23
CA ASP A 363 -1.24 24.18 -14.89
C ASP A 363 -0.13 24.37 -15.95
N GLU A 364 1.09 23.92 -15.65
CA GLU A 364 2.22 24.07 -16.58
C GLU A 364 2.13 23.12 -17.77
N TYR A 365 1.86 21.83 -17.53
CA TYR A 365 1.86 20.81 -18.57
C TYR A 365 0.51 20.61 -19.25
N GLY A 366 -0.57 21.15 -18.68
CA GLY A 366 -1.92 21.15 -19.24
C GLY A 366 -2.68 19.82 -19.06
N PHE A 367 -2.16 18.84 -18.31
CA PHE A 367 -2.86 17.58 -18.09
C PHE A 367 -4.05 17.73 -17.12
N GLU A 368 -5.02 16.83 -17.24
CA GLU A 368 -6.16 16.73 -16.31
C GLU A 368 -5.67 16.09 -14.99
N LEU A 369 -5.82 16.82 -13.87
CA LEU A 369 -5.56 16.29 -12.54
C LEU A 369 -6.86 15.78 -11.91
N ARG A 370 -6.91 14.49 -11.56
CA ARG A 370 -8.00 13.91 -10.79
C ARG A 370 -7.55 13.63 -9.36
N ARG A 371 -8.34 14.11 -8.38
CA ARG A 371 -8.13 13.80 -6.97
C ARG A 371 -9.16 12.78 -6.51
N CYS A 372 -8.72 11.79 -5.72
CA CYS A 372 -9.60 10.79 -5.13
C CYS A 372 -9.38 10.68 -3.60
N LEU A 373 -10.21 9.90 -2.93
CA LEU A 373 -10.02 9.58 -1.52
C LEU A 373 -8.74 8.76 -1.33
N THR A 374 -8.21 8.75 -0.10
CA THR A 374 -7.05 7.93 0.28
C THR A 374 -7.32 6.44 0.10
N GLY A 375 -6.43 5.76 -0.56
CA GLY A 375 -6.46 4.34 -0.89
C GLY A 375 -6.32 4.10 -2.38
N PHE A 376 -5.26 3.37 -2.77
CA PHE A 376 -4.90 3.18 -4.19
C PHE A 376 -6.00 2.52 -5.04
N LYS A 377 -6.93 1.81 -4.39
CA LYS A 377 -8.13 1.27 -5.06
C LYS A 377 -8.93 2.33 -5.82
N TYR A 378 -8.98 3.58 -5.32
CA TYR A 378 -9.67 4.67 -6.02
C TYR A 378 -8.90 5.15 -7.25
N ILE A 379 -7.56 5.10 -7.19
CA ILE A 379 -6.71 5.33 -8.38
C ILE A 379 -6.94 4.19 -9.38
N GLY A 380 -6.92 2.94 -8.92
CA GLY A 380 -7.20 1.76 -9.75
C GLY A 380 -8.59 1.81 -10.40
N ASP A 381 -9.61 2.24 -9.67
CA ASP A 381 -10.98 2.41 -10.17
C ASP A 381 -11.08 3.47 -11.28
N ILE A 382 -10.35 4.59 -11.13
CA ILE A 382 -10.25 5.62 -12.19
C ILE A 382 -9.56 5.03 -13.43
N ILE A 383 -8.49 4.24 -13.28
CA ILE A 383 -7.82 3.60 -14.41
C ILE A 383 -8.76 2.58 -15.09
N THR A 384 -9.49 1.79 -14.29
CA THR A 384 -10.49 0.85 -14.82
C THR A 384 -11.59 1.59 -15.60
N SER A 385 -12.10 2.70 -15.05
CA SER A 385 -13.10 3.53 -15.74
C SER A 385 -12.60 4.11 -17.07
N LEU A 386 -11.33 4.55 -17.13
CA LEU A 386 -10.69 4.97 -18.37
C LEU A 386 -10.55 3.80 -19.37
N SER A 387 -10.21 2.62 -18.87
CA SER A 387 -10.10 1.40 -19.68
C SER A 387 -11.44 0.99 -20.29
N ASP A 388 -12.51 1.02 -19.50
CA ASP A 388 -13.87 0.69 -19.93
C ASP A 388 -14.40 1.70 -20.99
N ALA A 389 -13.96 2.96 -20.89
CA ALA A 389 -14.24 3.99 -21.88
C ALA A 389 -13.37 3.90 -23.15
N GLY A 390 -12.37 3.01 -23.19
CA GLY A 390 -11.40 2.93 -24.29
C GLY A 390 -10.39 4.10 -24.29
N GLU A 391 -10.20 4.76 -23.15
CA GLU A 391 -9.38 5.96 -22.99
C GLU A 391 -8.17 5.74 -22.04
N VAL A 392 -7.78 4.50 -21.79
CA VAL A 392 -6.72 4.18 -20.81
C VAL A 392 -5.37 4.82 -21.17
N ASP A 393 -5.09 5.07 -22.44
CA ASP A 393 -3.89 5.78 -22.92
C ASP A 393 -3.77 7.22 -22.41
N ARG A 394 -4.85 7.77 -21.85
CA ARG A 394 -4.84 9.07 -21.19
C ARG A 394 -4.13 9.03 -19.83
N PHE A 395 -4.20 7.89 -19.13
CA PHE A 395 -3.54 7.75 -17.83
C PHE A 395 -2.02 7.77 -17.96
N ILE A 396 -1.36 8.68 -17.25
CA ILE A 396 0.10 8.80 -17.29
C ILE A 396 0.78 8.44 -15.98
N PHE A 397 0.15 8.76 -14.83
CA PHE A 397 0.72 8.52 -13.52
C PHE A 397 -0.32 8.65 -12.41
N GLY A 398 -0.20 7.81 -11.38
CA GLY A 398 -0.97 7.93 -10.15
C GLY A 398 -0.11 7.69 -8.93
N PHE A 399 -0.36 8.42 -7.81
CA PHE A 399 0.39 8.23 -6.58
C PHE A 399 -0.38 8.61 -5.32
N GLU A 400 0.07 8.03 -4.22
CA GLU A 400 -0.32 8.38 -2.84
C GLU A 400 0.88 8.90 -2.06
N GLU A 401 0.64 9.76 -1.08
CA GLU A 401 1.65 10.29 -0.15
C GLU A 401 2.41 9.19 0.61
N SER A 402 1.81 8.01 0.72
CA SER A 402 2.34 6.85 1.44
C SER A 402 3.24 5.95 0.58
N TYR A 403 4.06 6.55 -0.29
CA TYR A 403 5.10 5.87 -1.09
C TYR A 403 4.58 4.86 -2.12
N GLY A 404 3.30 4.95 -2.48
CA GLY A 404 2.67 4.12 -3.49
C GLY A 404 2.47 4.86 -4.80
N TYR A 405 2.95 4.30 -5.91
CA TYR A 405 2.94 4.92 -7.22
C TYR A 405 2.60 3.90 -8.30
N LEU A 406 2.10 4.39 -9.43
CA LEU A 406 1.86 3.59 -10.62
C LEU A 406 2.00 4.45 -11.88
N ALA A 407 2.74 3.95 -12.87
CA ALA A 407 2.73 4.46 -14.23
C ALA A 407 2.26 3.36 -15.18
N GLY A 408 1.38 3.72 -16.11
CA GLY A 408 0.77 2.78 -17.05
C GLY A 408 -0.38 1.96 -16.46
N ASP A 409 -0.91 1.06 -17.27
CA ASP A 409 -2.15 0.35 -16.98
C ASP A 409 -2.00 -1.17 -16.84
N HIS A 410 -0.76 -1.65 -16.77
CA HIS A 410 -0.45 -3.08 -16.70
C HIS A 410 -0.97 -3.76 -15.44
N VAL A 411 -1.09 -2.99 -14.34
CA VAL A 411 -1.68 -3.40 -13.05
C VAL A 411 -2.72 -2.38 -12.57
N ARG A 412 -3.40 -2.65 -11.44
CA ARG A 412 -4.41 -1.76 -10.85
C ARG A 412 -4.16 -1.48 -9.36
N ASP A 413 -2.97 -1.77 -8.89
CA ASP A 413 -2.50 -1.40 -7.55
C ASP A 413 -1.13 -0.73 -7.68
N LYS A 414 -0.60 -0.21 -6.57
CA LYS A 414 0.75 0.35 -6.48
C LYS A 414 1.79 -0.63 -6.98
N ASP A 415 2.78 -0.13 -7.67
CA ASP A 415 3.83 -0.96 -8.25
C ASP A 415 5.22 -0.38 -7.97
N ALA A 416 5.88 -0.90 -6.95
CA ALA A 416 7.24 -0.51 -6.62
C ALA A 416 8.27 -0.93 -7.70
N VAL A 417 7.95 -1.95 -8.51
CA VAL A 417 8.87 -2.43 -9.57
C VAL A 417 8.90 -1.44 -10.73
N SER A 418 7.73 -1.01 -11.24
CA SER A 418 7.65 0.00 -12.29
C SER A 418 8.12 1.37 -11.80
N THR A 419 7.84 1.69 -10.55
CA THR A 419 8.32 2.93 -9.94
C THR A 419 9.84 2.93 -9.80
N SER A 420 10.46 1.82 -9.41
CA SER A 420 11.93 1.67 -9.36
C SER A 420 12.58 1.88 -10.73
N LEU A 421 11.95 1.42 -11.82
CA LEU A 421 12.38 1.69 -13.19
C LEU A 421 12.42 3.19 -13.46
N LEU A 422 11.33 3.89 -13.19
CA LEU A 422 11.22 5.33 -13.46
C LEU A 422 12.18 6.15 -12.59
N ILE A 423 12.35 5.77 -11.31
CA ILE A 423 13.31 6.41 -10.40
C ILE A 423 14.75 6.25 -10.93
N CYS A 424 15.14 5.05 -11.39
CA CYS A 424 16.47 4.84 -11.97
C CYS A 424 16.68 5.69 -13.23
N GLN A 425 15.67 5.77 -14.12
CA GLN A 425 15.76 6.61 -15.32
C GLN A 425 15.84 8.11 -14.95
N MET A 426 15.03 8.56 -14.02
CA MET A 426 15.03 9.94 -13.53
C MET A 426 16.36 10.31 -12.86
N ALA A 427 16.89 9.43 -12.00
CA ALA A 427 18.17 9.65 -11.33
C ALA A 427 19.32 9.77 -12.34
N GLN A 428 19.35 8.90 -13.36
CA GLN A 428 20.34 8.98 -14.43
C GLN A 428 20.18 10.26 -15.28
N TYR A 429 18.94 10.66 -15.57
CA TYR A 429 18.64 11.90 -16.29
C TYR A 429 19.22 13.14 -15.59
N TYR A 430 19.04 13.24 -14.28
CA TYR A 430 19.59 14.36 -13.50
C TYR A 430 21.10 14.22 -13.28
N LYS A 431 21.63 13.01 -13.11
CA LYS A 431 23.08 12.75 -13.03
C LYS A 431 23.84 13.24 -14.27
N LEU A 432 23.28 13.08 -15.47
CA LEU A 432 23.88 13.62 -16.70
C LEU A 432 23.94 15.16 -16.72
N GLN A 433 23.15 15.80 -15.88
CA GLN A 433 23.15 17.26 -15.68
C GLN A 433 23.99 17.70 -14.46
N GLY A 434 24.70 16.77 -13.82
CA GLY A 434 25.50 17.05 -12.62
C GLY A 434 24.67 17.25 -11.36
N LYS A 435 23.43 16.77 -11.33
CA LYS A 435 22.47 16.86 -10.22
C LYS A 435 22.07 15.49 -9.69
N ASN A 436 21.64 15.44 -8.44
CA ASN A 436 20.93 14.30 -7.88
C ASN A 436 19.43 14.62 -7.67
N LEU A 437 18.67 13.71 -7.06
CA LEU A 437 17.22 13.93 -6.86
C LEU A 437 16.90 14.97 -5.77
N ALA A 438 17.80 15.23 -4.82
CA ALA A 438 17.63 16.31 -3.86
C ALA A 438 17.78 17.68 -4.56
N ASP A 439 18.78 17.82 -5.45
CA ASP A 439 18.95 19.01 -6.28
C ASP A 439 17.73 19.24 -7.19
N ALA A 440 17.22 18.15 -7.79
CA ALA A 440 16.03 18.20 -8.64
C ALA A 440 14.78 18.64 -7.87
N MET A 441 14.61 18.17 -6.62
CA MET A 441 13.50 18.61 -5.78
C MET A 441 13.63 20.08 -5.37
N HIS A 442 14.85 20.51 -5.08
CA HIS A 442 15.13 21.92 -4.80
C HIS A 442 14.77 22.82 -6.01
N ASP A 443 15.12 22.42 -7.24
CA ASP A 443 14.71 23.14 -8.45
C ASP A 443 13.18 23.30 -8.56
N LEU A 444 12.42 22.26 -8.18
CA LEU A 444 10.96 22.34 -8.18
C LEU A 444 10.43 23.28 -7.09
N TYR A 445 11.04 23.27 -5.91
CA TYR A 445 10.70 24.21 -4.84
C TYR A 445 11.00 25.66 -5.24
N GLU A 446 12.15 25.93 -5.84
CA GLU A 446 12.52 27.25 -6.37
C GLU A 446 11.52 27.74 -7.43
N LYS A 447 11.05 26.81 -8.27
CA LYS A 447 10.14 27.13 -9.39
C LYS A 447 8.70 27.35 -8.96
N TYR A 448 8.16 26.50 -8.07
CA TYR A 448 6.73 26.46 -7.75
C TYR A 448 6.40 26.95 -6.33
N GLY A 449 7.41 27.13 -5.48
CA GLY A 449 7.27 27.41 -4.06
C GLY A 449 7.48 26.17 -3.18
N TYR A 450 7.71 26.41 -1.90
CA TYR A 450 8.03 25.37 -0.91
C TYR A 450 6.74 24.75 -0.36
N TYR A 451 6.34 23.60 -0.89
CA TYR A 451 5.18 22.82 -0.44
C TYR A 451 5.64 21.69 0.48
N HIS A 452 5.73 21.99 1.76
CA HIS A 452 6.08 20.98 2.76
C HIS A 452 4.83 20.29 3.29
N ASN A 453 4.98 19.04 3.70
CA ASN A 453 3.88 18.25 4.26
C ASN A 453 4.37 17.31 5.36
N LYS A 454 3.46 17.01 6.29
CA LYS A 454 3.72 16.10 7.40
C LYS A 454 2.46 15.34 7.76
N THR A 455 2.61 14.07 8.07
CA THR A 455 1.51 13.26 8.60
C THR A 455 1.82 12.86 10.02
N ILE A 456 0.92 13.20 10.94
CA ILE A 456 1.02 12.74 12.33
C ILE A 456 -0.11 11.77 12.66
N SER A 457 0.17 10.78 13.50
CA SER A 457 -0.79 9.80 13.96
C SER A 457 -0.93 9.88 15.47
N LEU A 458 -2.17 10.03 15.95
CA LEU A 458 -2.49 9.98 17.37
C LEU A 458 -3.22 8.67 17.65
N SER A 459 -2.72 7.90 18.62
CA SER A 459 -3.27 6.60 18.98
C SER A 459 -4.28 6.71 20.12
N TYR A 460 -5.38 5.99 20.01
CA TYR A 460 -6.47 5.92 20.98
C TYR A 460 -6.83 4.45 21.22
N PRO A 461 -6.04 3.72 22.00
CA PRO A 461 -6.21 2.28 22.16
C PRO A 461 -7.52 1.91 22.91
N GLY A 462 -8.02 0.72 22.62
CA GLY A 462 -9.16 0.12 23.29
C GLY A 462 -10.53 0.70 22.90
N ALA A 463 -11.56 0.20 23.56
CA ALA A 463 -12.94 0.60 23.28
C ALA A 463 -13.23 2.08 23.64
N GLU A 464 -12.63 2.57 24.74
CA GLU A 464 -12.73 3.98 25.13
C GLU A 464 -12.08 4.90 24.10
N GLY A 465 -10.96 4.48 23.52
CA GLY A 465 -10.30 5.21 22.45
C GLY A 465 -11.15 5.32 21.18
N ALA A 466 -11.89 4.27 20.82
CA ALA A 466 -12.81 4.31 19.68
C ALA A 466 -13.95 5.32 19.91
N VAL A 467 -14.50 5.37 21.12
CA VAL A 467 -15.54 6.36 21.50
C VAL A 467 -14.95 7.78 21.45
N LYS A 468 -13.74 7.97 21.97
CA LYS A 468 -13.04 9.26 21.93
C LYS A 468 -12.80 9.73 20.50
N MET A 469 -12.31 8.86 19.60
CA MET A 469 -12.12 9.21 18.18
C MET A 469 -13.44 9.65 17.52
N ALA A 470 -14.52 8.92 17.76
CA ALA A 470 -15.84 9.28 17.23
C ALA A 470 -16.32 10.63 17.77
N GLY A 471 -16.10 10.90 19.07
CA GLY A 471 -16.40 12.18 19.72
C GLY A 471 -15.61 13.34 19.14
N ILE A 472 -14.30 13.17 18.89
CA ILE A 472 -13.45 14.17 18.25
C ILE A 472 -14.01 14.52 16.86
N MET A 473 -14.28 13.52 16.03
CA MET A 473 -14.79 13.75 14.67
C MET A 473 -16.18 14.40 14.66
N ALA A 474 -17.05 14.06 15.61
CA ALA A 474 -18.35 14.70 15.77
C ALA A 474 -18.20 16.17 16.21
N GLY A 475 -17.34 16.44 17.20
CA GLY A 475 -17.07 17.79 17.70
C GLY A 475 -16.51 18.72 16.62
N LEU A 476 -15.58 18.21 15.80
CA LEU A 476 -15.02 18.98 14.68
C LEU A 476 -16.07 19.36 13.61
N ARG A 477 -17.13 18.54 13.46
CA ARG A 477 -18.25 18.82 12.54
C ARG A 477 -19.25 19.80 13.12
N GLU A 478 -19.61 19.60 14.38
CA GLU A 478 -20.61 20.43 15.05
C GLU A 478 -20.10 21.83 15.37
N ASN A 479 -18.83 21.92 15.77
CA ASN A 479 -18.18 23.16 16.18
C ASN A 479 -16.78 23.25 15.55
N PRO A 480 -16.66 23.44 14.24
CA PRO A 480 -15.36 23.57 13.59
C PRO A 480 -14.59 24.76 14.16
N PRO A 481 -13.28 24.64 14.35
CA PRO A 481 -12.45 25.77 14.77
C PRO A 481 -12.52 26.89 13.74
N VAL A 482 -12.38 28.14 14.17
CA VAL A 482 -12.36 29.33 13.29
C VAL A 482 -10.95 29.68 12.86
N GLU A 483 -9.94 29.20 13.60
CA GLU A 483 -8.54 29.36 13.34
C GLU A 483 -7.74 28.10 13.72
N LEU A 484 -6.63 27.87 13.08
CA LEU A 484 -5.65 26.82 13.39
C LEU A 484 -4.25 27.43 13.26
N ALA A 485 -3.42 27.26 14.27
CA ALA A 485 -2.06 27.84 14.31
C ALA A 485 -2.01 29.38 14.13
N GLY A 486 -3.04 30.11 14.58
CA GLY A 486 -3.16 31.56 14.40
C GLY A 486 -3.56 31.99 12.98
N SER A 487 -3.71 31.06 12.04
CA SER A 487 -4.23 31.32 10.70
C SER A 487 -5.74 31.09 10.67
N LYS A 488 -6.46 32.00 10.00
CA LYS A 488 -7.91 31.88 9.82
C LYS A 488 -8.24 30.68 8.95
N ILE A 489 -9.29 29.93 9.33
CA ILE A 489 -9.87 28.88 8.48
C ILE A 489 -10.79 29.55 7.46
N GLU A 490 -10.46 29.43 6.18
CA GLU A 490 -11.23 29.99 5.07
C GLU A 490 -12.37 29.06 4.62
N ALA A 491 -12.14 27.74 4.69
CA ALA A 491 -13.15 26.73 4.37
C ALA A 491 -13.00 25.48 5.24
N VAL A 492 -14.15 24.86 5.52
CA VAL A 492 -14.23 23.53 6.13
C VAL A 492 -14.94 22.59 5.17
N VAL A 493 -14.28 21.52 4.76
CA VAL A 493 -14.82 20.53 3.83
C VAL A 493 -15.08 19.22 4.57
N ASP A 494 -16.35 18.83 4.68
CA ASP A 494 -16.74 17.54 5.28
C ASP A 494 -17.05 16.51 4.17
N TYR A 495 -16.18 15.52 4.02
CA TYR A 495 -16.32 14.45 3.04
C TYR A 495 -17.43 13.43 3.40
N ASN A 496 -18.12 13.56 4.53
CA ASN A 496 -19.37 12.82 4.79
C ASN A 496 -20.51 13.24 3.85
N THR A 497 -20.34 14.35 3.14
CA THR A 497 -21.17 14.77 2.01
C THR A 497 -20.50 14.36 0.71
N CYS A 498 -21.22 14.38 -0.41
CA CYS A 498 -20.59 14.13 -1.72
C CYS A 498 -19.84 15.41 -2.16
N VAL A 499 -18.54 15.46 -1.93
CA VAL A 499 -17.68 16.57 -2.32
C VAL A 499 -17.08 16.27 -3.69
N ASN A 500 -17.29 17.15 -4.66
CA ASN A 500 -16.73 17.03 -6.03
C ASN A 500 -16.96 15.66 -6.69
N GLY A 501 -18.08 14.99 -6.39
CA GLY A 501 -18.40 13.67 -6.92
C GLY A 501 -17.68 12.51 -6.22
N LEU A 502 -16.88 12.77 -5.20
CA LEU A 502 -16.20 11.74 -4.42
C LEU A 502 -17.18 10.96 -3.54
N PRO A 503 -16.92 9.66 -3.27
CA PRO A 503 -17.69 8.90 -2.32
C PRO A 503 -17.65 9.53 -0.92
N LYS A 504 -18.67 9.25 -0.09
CA LYS A 504 -18.68 9.69 1.29
C LYS A 504 -17.55 9.05 2.09
N ALA A 505 -16.84 9.86 2.88
CA ALA A 505 -15.74 9.43 3.74
C ALA A 505 -15.71 10.19 5.05
N ASN A 506 -15.26 9.53 6.12
CA ASN A 506 -15.09 10.17 7.42
C ASN A 506 -13.79 10.99 7.45
N VAL A 507 -13.78 12.11 6.73
CA VAL A 507 -12.63 13.02 6.59
C VAL A 507 -13.14 14.45 6.73
N ILE A 508 -12.37 15.31 7.40
CA ILE A 508 -12.61 16.75 7.50
C ILE A 508 -11.35 17.47 7.05
N GLU A 509 -11.49 18.44 6.17
CA GLU A 509 -10.43 19.28 5.66
C GLU A 509 -10.65 20.72 6.13
N PHE A 510 -9.58 21.36 6.57
CA PHE A 510 -9.52 22.78 6.94
C PHE A 510 -8.58 23.50 6.00
N ASP A 511 -9.11 24.34 5.12
CA ASP A 511 -8.32 25.25 4.30
C ASP A 511 -7.99 26.49 5.11
N LEU A 512 -6.71 26.82 5.20
CA LEU A 512 -6.18 27.92 6.00
C LEU A 512 -5.73 29.08 5.10
N GLU A 513 -5.79 30.28 5.64
CA GLU A 513 -5.22 31.47 5.01
C GLU A 513 -3.75 31.23 4.62
N GLY A 514 -3.33 31.71 3.44
CA GLY A 514 -1.98 31.51 2.91
C GLY A 514 -1.79 30.20 2.13
N GLY A 515 -2.87 29.42 1.92
CA GLY A 515 -2.83 28.17 1.15
C GLY A 515 -2.33 26.97 1.94
N ASN A 516 -2.24 27.09 3.26
CA ASN A 516 -1.96 25.98 4.17
C ASN A 516 -3.22 25.11 4.39
N LYS A 517 -3.04 23.87 4.86
CA LYS A 517 -4.16 22.94 5.00
C LYS A 517 -3.92 21.93 6.12
N GLY A 518 -5.00 21.58 6.83
CA GLY A 518 -5.02 20.46 7.76
C GLY A 518 -6.16 19.48 7.41
N ILE A 519 -5.87 18.17 7.31
CA ILE A 519 -6.89 17.16 7.00
C ILE A 519 -6.90 16.11 8.11
N VAL A 520 -8.06 15.91 8.72
CA VAL A 520 -8.27 14.97 9.83
C VAL A 520 -9.01 13.74 9.33
N ARG A 521 -8.44 12.56 9.58
CA ARG A 521 -9.03 11.29 9.17
C ARG A 521 -8.78 10.20 10.21
N PRO A 522 -9.82 9.56 10.77
CA PRO A 522 -9.63 8.35 11.56
C PRO A 522 -9.22 7.17 10.66
N SER A 523 -8.35 6.31 11.18
CA SER A 523 -8.02 5.06 10.50
C SER A 523 -9.21 4.09 10.56
N GLY A 524 -9.49 3.41 9.46
CA GLY A 524 -10.52 2.36 9.41
C GLY A 524 -10.07 1.02 10.01
N THR A 525 -8.77 0.82 10.20
CA THR A 525 -8.20 -0.48 10.60
C THR A 525 -7.41 -0.44 11.91
N GLU A 526 -7.04 0.74 12.37
CA GLU A 526 -6.23 0.95 13.57
C GLU A 526 -6.89 2.01 14.47
N PRO A 527 -6.71 1.95 15.80
CA PRO A 527 -7.27 2.93 16.73
C PRO A 527 -6.44 4.23 16.71
N LYS A 528 -6.46 4.93 15.58
CA LYS A 528 -5.67 6.14 15.33
C LYS A 528 -6.46 7.19 14.55
N ILE A 529 -6.23 8.48 14.87
CA ILE A 529 -6.56 9.60 13.98
C ILE A 529 -5.28 10.09 13.34
N LYS A 530 -5.31 10.28 12.02
CA LYS A 530 -4.24 10.93 11.26
C LYS A 530 -4.60 12.38 11.03
N LEU A 531 -3.62 13.26 11.22
CA LEU A 531 -3.67 14.65 10.76
C LEU A 531 -2.60 14.80 9.67
N TYR A 532 -3.05 15.12 8.48
CA TYR A 532 -2.21 15.49 7.35
C TYR A 532 -2.09 17.01 7.32
N ILE A 533 -0.87 17.49 7.28
CA ILE A 533 -0.54 18.93 7.32
C ILE A 533 0.16 19.30 6.04
N PHE A 534 -0.28 20.38 5.43
CA PHE A 534 0.31 20.94 4.25
C PHE A 534 0.61 22.42 4.51
N ALA A 535 1.85 22.82 4.29
CA ALA A 535 2.31 24.18 4.45
C ALA A 535 2.98 24.65 3.16
N LYS A 536 2.73 25.91 2.80
CA LYS A 536 3.35 26.60 1.68
C LYS A 536 4.11 27.80 2.20
N GLY A 537 5.36 27.96 1.77
CA GLY A 537 6.21 29.11 2.11
C GLY A 537 6.91 29.67 0.90
N ALA A 538 7.43 30.89 1.03
CA ALA A 538 8.32 31.50 0.05
C ALA A 538 9.72 30.86 0.08
N ASP A 539 10.09 30.28 1.22
CA ASP A 539 11.30 29.49 1.41
C ASP A 539 11.02 28.29 2.35
N ALA A 540 12.01 27.42 2.50
CA ALA A 540 11.90 26.21 3.34
C ALA A 540 11.63 26.56 4.81
N ALA A 541 12.26 27.61 5.35
CA ALA A 541 12.13 27.99 6.75
C ALA A 541 10.71 28.48 7.08
N GLU A 542 10.08 29.22 6.17
CA GLU A 542 8.69 29.66 6.30
C GLU A 542 7.73 28.47 6.24
N ALA A 543 7.93 27.55 5.28
CA ALA A 543 7.11 26.34 5.16
C ALA A 543 7.23 25.45 6.40
N ASP A 544 8.45 25.23 6.92
CA ASP A 544 8.69 24.44 8.13
C ASP A 544 8.07 25.08 9.37
N ALA A 545 8.21 26.40 9.54
CA ALA A 545 7.60 27.11 10.67
C ALA A 545 6.07 27.01 10.65
N ALA A 546 5.45 27.13 9.48
CA ALA A 546 4.00 26.94 9.32
C ALA A 546 3.59 25.49 9.63
N LEU A 547 4.37 24.51 9.17
CA LEU A 547 4.14 23.08 9.43
C LEU A 547 4.15 22.77 10.93
N ASP A 548 5.18 23.23 11.65
CA ASP A 548 5.33 23.02 13.09
C ASP A 548 4.22 23.71 13.89
N ALA A 549 3.83 24.91 13.52
CA ALA A 549 2.72 25.63 14.16
C ALA A 549 1.38 24.89 13.99
N ILE A 550 1.10 24.40 12.77
CA ILE A 550 -0.12 23.63 12.49
C ILE A 550 -0.07 22.28 13.23
N GLU A 551 1.08 21.61 13.32
CA GLU A 551 1.23 20.38 14.09
C GLU A 551 0.91 20.60 15.56
N GLU A 552 1.49 21.62 16.19
CA GLU A 552 1.26 21.92 17.60
C GLU A 552 -0.21 22.21 17.89
N SER A 553 -0.81 23.06 17.07
CA SER A 553 -2.23 23.41 17.19
C SER A 553 -3.16 22.20 16.93
N GLY A 554 -2.86 21.42 15.89
CA GLY A 554 -3.62 20.22 15.54
C GLY A 554 -3.55 19.12 16.60
N ARG A 555 -2.38 18.93 17.24
CA ARG A 555 -2.26 18.01 18.38
C ARG A 555 -3.15 18.40 19.55
N LYS A 556 -3.26 19.71 19.85
CA LYS A 556 -4.17 20.23 20.90
C LYS A 556 -5.62 20.02 20.49
N LEU A 557 -5.96 20.26 19.23
CA LEU A 557 -7.31 20.08 18.69
C LEU A 557 -7.80 18.62 18.76
N LEU A 558 -6.88 17.67 18.63
CA LEU A 558 -7.16 16.23 18.63
C LEU A 558 -6.88 15.55 19.99
N ALA A 559 -6.43 16.25 21.01
CA ALA A 559 -6.18 15.70 22.34
C ALA A 559 -7.48 15.46 23.12
#